data_4ca48568f4a31e5839f224883766136b
#
_entry.id   4ca48568f4a31e5839f224883766136b
#
_cell.length_a   1.000
_cell.length_b   1.000
_cell.length_c   1.000
_cell.angle_alpha   90.00
_cell.angle_beta   90.00
_cell.angle_gamma   90.00
#
_symmetry.space_group_name_H-M   'P 1'
#
loop_
_entity.id
_entity.type
_entity.pdbx_description
1 polymer ?
#
loop_
_entity_poly.entity_id
_entity_poly.type
_entity_poly.pdbx_seq_one_letter_code
_entity_poly.pdbx_strand_id
1 'polypeptide(L)'
;MRLTDMADELYAAPACSALPGGVRVATARHDGVTVTRVEIAREGLARPRGRYVTLEMPSVSVLDERDTDVIETGATELRALLPPEGPVLVLGIGNRRVTADALGPRTAQKILVTMGPQHTLPVRGIRPVAAVAPGVSAATGLSLQQLAGALVRELRPAALLCVDSLCSAEPERLGRTLQFSDTGLHPAQPDHSRHLDAARLGVPVLAAGIPT
;
A
#
# COMPACT_ATOMS: atom_id res chain seq x y z
N MET A 1 6.18 -6.46 21.99
CA MET A 1 6.17 -6.47 20.52
C MET A 1 5.95 -5.04 20.07
N ARG A 2 6.78 -4.49 19.17
CA ARG A 2 6.58 -3.12 18.66
C ARG A 2 5.33 -3.13 17.77
N LEU A 3 4.44 -2.17 17.97
CA LEU A 3 3.27 -1.98 17.12
C LEU A 3 3.70 -1.18 15.89
N THR A 4 3.84 -1.84 14.75
CA THR A 4 4.26 -1.20 13.49
C THR A 4 3.67 -1.93 12.30
N ASP A 5 3.31 -1.17 11.26
CA ASP A 5 2.93 -1.69 9.93
C ASP A 5 4.16 -1.91 9.04
N MET A 6 5.31 -1.34 9.43
CA MET A 6 6.53 -1.36 8.63
C MET A 6 7.28 -2.69 8.78
N ALA A 7 7.43 -3.41 7.68
CA ALA A 7 8.12 -4.71 7.68
C ALA A 7 9.62 -4.58 7.91
N ASP A 8 10.24 -3.53 7.41
CA ASP A 8 11.65 -3.27 7.58
C ASP A 8 12.03 -2.91 9.02
N GLU A 9 11.15 -2.27 9.79
CA GLU A 9 11.37 -2.06 11.24
C GLU A 9 11.43 -3.38 12.02
N LEU A 10 10.75 -4.42 11.53
CA LEU A 10 10.73 -5.73 12.16
C LEU A 10 11.91 -6.60 11.76
N TYR A 11 12.42 -6.45 10.54
CA TYR A 11 13.37 -7.39 9.95
C TYR A 11 14.67 -6.76 9.46
N ALA A 12 14.72 -5.46 9.17
CA ALA A 12 15.93 -4.78 8.70
C ALA A 12 16.60 -3.90 9.76
N ALA A 13 15.98 -3.72 10.94
CA ALA A 13 16.56 -2.91 12.00
C ALA A 13 17.91 -3.48 12.50
N PRO A 14 18.89 -2.63 12.86
CA PRO A 14 20.19 -3.07 13.36
C PRO A 14 20.13 -3.97 14.62
N ALA A 15 19.03 -3.92 15.36
CA ALA A 15 18.80 -4.76 16.53
C ALA A 15 18.39 -6.21 16.18
N CYS A 16 18.14 -6.52 14.91
CA CYS A 16 17.80 -7.86 14.48
C CYS A 16 19.07 -8.70 14.31
N SER A 17 19.53 -9.34 15.37
CA SER A 17 20.79 -10.10 15.43
C SER A 17 20.77 -11.37 14.56
N ALA A 18 19.59 -11.88 14.18
CA ALA A 18 19.41 -12.98 13.23
C ALA A 18 18.04 -12.90 12.59
N LEU A 19 17.97 -12.97 11.26
CA LEU A 19 16.70 -13.04 10.54
C LEU A 19 16.02 -14.39 10.80
N PRO A 20 14.70 -14.41 11.04
CA PRO A 20 13.95 -15.65 11.10
C PRO A 20 14.12 -16.45 9.80
N GLY A 21 14.17 -17.78 9.88
CA GLY A 21 14.20 -18.62 8.68
C GLY A 21 13.05 -18.29 7.74
N GLY A 22 13.33 -18.11 6.44
CA GLY A 22 12.35 -17.74 5.43
C GLY A 22 12.13 -16.22 5.28
N VAL A 23 12.93 -15.38 5.92
CA VAL A 23 12.96 -13.94 5.69
C VAL A 23 14.25 -13.57 4.95
N ARG A 24 14.12 -12.78 3.90
CA ARG A 24 15.24 -12.16 3.16
C ARG A 24 15.09 -10.66 3.22
N VAL A 25 16.19 -9.95 3.41
CA VAL A 25 16.24 -8.50 3.38
C VAL A 25 17.32 -8.07 2.42
N ALA A 26 17.01 -7.12 1.56
CA ALA A 26 17.95 -6.50 0.64
C ALA A 26 17.72 -4.98 0.65
N THR A 27 18.80 -4.23 0.83
CA THR A 27 18.77 -2.75 0.77
C THR A 27 19.65 -2.27 -0.37
N ALA A 28 19.12 -1.34 -1.16
CA ALA A 28 19.83 -0.68 -2.24
C ALA A 28 19.57 0.83 -2.17
N ARG A 29 20.50 1.63 -2.68
CA ARG A 29 20.35 3.07 -2.78
C ARG A 29 20.42 3.50 -4.25
N HIS A 30 19.42 4.25 -4.72
CA HIS A 30 19.33 4.79 -6.05
C HIS A 30 19.01 6.29 -5.94
N ASP A 31 19.84 7.14 -6.52
CA ASP A 31 19.60 8.60 -6.66
C ASP A 31 19.12 9.30 -5.36
N GLY A 32 19.71 8.91 -4.23
CA GLY A 32 19.36 9.47 -2.93
C GLY A 32 18.22 8.77 -2.19
N VAL A 33 17.48 7.89 -2.86
CA VAL A 33 16.40 7.08 -2.26
C VAL A 33 16.97 5.74 -1.79
N THR A 34 16.73 5.39 -0.52
CA THR A 34 17.05 4.07 0.01
C THR A 34 15.83 3.16 -0.13
N VAL A 35 16.01 2.02 -0.78
CA VAL A 35 14.97 1.01 -0.98
C VAL A 35 15.32 -0.24 -0.20
N THR A 36 14.49 -0.59 0.78
CA THR A 36 14.61 -1.84 1.55
C THR A 36 13.51 -2.80 1.15
N ARG A 37 13.89 -3.98 0.65
CA ARG A 37 12.98 -5.05 0.27
C ARG A 37 13.04 -6.17 1.29
N VAL A 38 11.88 -6.52 1.85
CA VAL A 38 11.72 -7.65 2.77
C VAL A 38 10.85 -8.69 2.11
N GLU A 39 11.36 -9.89 1.93
CA GLU A 39 10.64 -11.05 1.40
C GLU A 39 10.40 -12.05 2.52
N ILE A 40 9.16 -12.40 2.75
CA ILE A 40 8.71 -13.38 3.75
C ILE A 40 8.18 -14.60 3.02
N ALA A 41 8.89 -15.73 3.12
CA ALA A 41 8.57 -16.96 2.38
C ALA A 41 7.66 -17.92 3.15
N ARG A 42 7.40 -17.68 4.45
CA ARG A 42 6.58 -18.59 5.30
C ARG A 42 5.54 -17.84 6.11
N GLU A 43 4.49 -18.56 6.48
CA GLU A 43 3.45 -18.09 7.41
C GLU A 43 3.93 -18.12 8.88
N GLY A 44 3.14 -17.50 9.76
CA GLY A 44 3.37 -17.53 11.22
C GLY A 44 4.43 -16.55 11.70
N LEU A 45 4.84 -15.60 10.89
CA LEU A 45 5.70 -14.49 11.27
C LEU A 45 4.88 -13.25 11.64
N ALA A 46 5.55 -12.20 12.11
CA ALA A 46 4.89 -10.96 12.53
C ALA A 46 4.15 -10.23 11.40
N ARG A 47 4.54 -10.48 10.15
CA ARG A 47 3.85 -10.00 8.94
C ARG A 47 3.50 -11.18 8.05
N PRO A 48 2.43 -11.10 7.24
CA PRO A 48 2.05 -12.14 6.28
C PRO A 48 3.16 -12.48 5.28
N ARG A 49 3.10 -13.69 4.74
CA ARG A 49 3.97 -14.13 3.63
C ARG A 49 3.75 -13.22 2.42
N GLY A 50 4.87 -12.74 1.82
CA GLY A 50 4.87 -11.91 0.63
C GLY A 50 6.04 -10.94 0.59
N ARG A 51 5.92 -9.92 -0.23
CA ARG A 51 6.96 -8.91 -0.48
C ARG A 51 6.53 -7.57 0.10
N TYR A 52 7.48 -6.92 0.75
CA TYR A 52 7.35 -5.57 1.31
C TYR A 52 8.51 -4.74 0.79
N VAL A 53 8.22 -3.56 0.30
CA VAL A 53 9.21 -2.63 -0.23
C VAL A 53 9.04 -1.30 0.47
N THR A 54 10.06 -0.86 1.20
CA THR A 54 10.07 0.42 1.88
C THR A 54 11.06 1.36 1.20
N LEU A 55 10.59 2.54 0.82
CA LEU A 55 11.40 3.64 0.33
C LEU A 55 11.61 4.63 1.47
N GLU A 56 12.86 4.95 1.78
CA GLU A 56 13.20 6.11 2.61
C GLU A 56 13.40 7.32 1.70
N MET A 57 12.72 8.41 2.03
CA MET A 57 12.64 9.61 1.19
C MET A 57 12.71 10.88 2.05
N PRO A 58 12.96 12.05 1.49
CA PRO A 58 12.73 13.31 2.19
C PRO A 58 11.32 13.40 2.72
N SER A 59 11.09 14.26 3.72
CA SER A 59 9.73 14.42 4.25
C SER A 59 8.74 14.80 3.15
N VAL A 60 7.58 14.16 3.13
CA VAL A 60 6.48 14.49 2.18
C VAL A 60 6.07 15.95 2.21
N SER A 61 6.38 16.68 3.30
CA SER A 61 6.11 18.11 3.42
C SER A 61 7.01 19.00 2.56
N VAL A 62 8.13 18.46 2.09
CA VAL A 62 9.09 19.17 1.24
C VAL A 62 9.21 18.57 -0.18
N LEU A 63 8.57 17.42 -0.42
CA LEU A 63 8.54 16.80 -1.74
C LEU A 63 7.62 17.59 -2.66
N ASP A 64 8.06 17.78 -3.88
CA ASP A 64 7.25 18.38 -4.96
C ASP A 64 7.32 17.52 -6.26
N GLU A 65 6.72 18.01 -7.32
CA GLU A 65 6.69 17.30 -8.62
C GLU A 65 8.07 17.19 -9.30
N ARG A 66 9.11 17.83 -8.75
CA ARG A 66 10.49 17.80 -9.25
C ARG A 66 11.31 16.70 -8.61
N ASP A 67 10.81 16.07 -7.54
CA ASP A 67 11.43 14.93 -6.87
C ASP A 67 11.22 13.65 -7.69
N THR A 68 11.67 13.70 -8.96
CA THR A 68 11.45 12.63 -9.95
C THR A 68 12.02 11.30 -9.51
N ASP A 69 13.15 11.30 -8.79
CA ASP A 69 13.82 10.09 -8.35
C ASP A 69 12.95 9.27 -7.37
N VAL A 70 12.29 9.97 -6.43
CA VAL A 70 11.34 9.33 -5.50
C VAL A 70 10.14 8.77 -6.25
N ILE A 71 9.60 9.56 -7.21
CA ILE A 71 8.43 9.18 -8.00
C ILE A 71 8.76 7.99 -8.91
N GLU A 72 9.87 8.03 -9.64
CA GLU A 72 10.28 6.97 -10.56
C GLU A 72 10.65 5.67 -9.84
N THR A 73 11.38 5.79 -8.73
CA THR A 73 11.70 4.63 -7.88
C THR A 73 10.42 4.01 -7.32
N GLY A 74 9.51 4.82 -6.76
CA GLY A 74 8.23 4.34 -6.23
C GLY A 74 7.36 3.70 -7.32
N ALA A 75 7.29 4.31 -8.50
CA ALA A 75 6.53 3.75 -9.64
C ALA A 75 7.13 2.42 -10.13
N THR A 76 8.45 2.30 -10.14
CA THR A 76 9.15 1.06 -10.54
C THR A 76 8.87 -0.07 -9.55
N GLU A 77 8.97 0.19 -8.25
CA GLU A 77 8.71 -0.81 -7.23
C GLU A 77 7.22 -1.21 -7.20
N LEU A 78 6.30 -0.27 -7.29
CA LEU A 78 4.87 -0.58 -7.36
C LEU A 78 4.52 -1.39 -8.61
N ARG A 79 5.10 -1.04 -9.76
CA ARG A 79 4.91 -1.80 -11.02
C ARG A 79 5.37 -3.23 -10.91
N ALA A 80 6.47 -3.50 -10.20
CA ALA A 80 7.01 -4.85 -9.98
C ALA A 80 6.10 -5.72 -9.08
N LEU A 81 5.23 -5.12 -8.28
CA LEU A 81 4.26 -5.83 -7.45
C LEU A 81 2.92 -6.04 -8.16
N LEU A 82 2.53 -5.16 -9.07
CA LEU A 82 1.26 -5.22 -9.80
C LEU A 82 1.27 -6.34 -10.86
N PRO A 83 0.11 -6.95 -11.14
CA PRO A 83 -0.04 -7.79 -12.34
C PRO A 83 0.36 -7.01 -13.60
N PRO A 84 0.94 -7.65 -14.62
CA PRO A 84 1.44 -6.96 -15.81
C PRO A 84 0.34 -6.21 -16.57
N GLU A 85 -0.87 -6.74 -16.59
CA GLU A 85 -2.01 -6.23 -17.36
C GLU A 85 -3.31 -6.24 -16.54
N GLY A 86 -4.34 -5.64 -17.12
CA GLY A 86 -5.70 -5.61 -16.61
C GLY A 86 -6.00 -4.41 -15.70
N PRO A 87 -7.29 -4.19 -15.39
CA PRO A 87 -7.76 -3.04 -14.63
C PRO A 87 -7.26 -3.05 -13.18
N VAL A 88 -7.00 -1.87 -12.62
CA VAL A 88 -6.67 -1.70 -11.19
C VAL A 88 -7.75 -0.86 -10.52
N LEU A 89 -8.24 -1.36 -9.39
CA LEU A 89 -9.08 -0.59 -8.48
C LEU A 89 -8.20 -0.03 -7.35
N VAL A 90 -8.24 1.29 -7.14
CA VAL A 90 -7.56 1.96 -6.03
C VAL A 90 -8.57 2.29 -4.95
N LEU A 91 -8.34 1.84 -3.72
CA LEU A 91 -9.12 2.20 -2.55
C LEU A 91 -8.30 3.10 -1.63
N GLY A 92 -8.71 4.36 -1.52
CA GLY A 92 -8.15 5.31 -0.55
C GLY A 92 -8.85 5.20 0.80
N ILE A 93 -8.21 4.52 1.75
CA ILE A 93 -8.78 4.17 3.05
C ILE A 93 -8.46 5.25 4.07
N GLY A 94 -9.40 5.50 4.97
CA GLY A 94 -9.25 6.45 6.07
C GLY A 94 -10.31 7.53 6.11
N ASN A 95 -10.14 8.46 7.04
CA ASN A 95 -11.06 9.58 7.30
C ASN A 95 -10.45 10.90 6.80
N ARG A 96 -11.01 11.45 5.73
CA ARG A 96 -10.57 12.72 5.13
C ARG A 96 -10.57 13.91 6.12
N ARG A 97 -11.37 13.85 7.17
CA ARG A 97 -11.49 14.91 8.18
C ARG A 97 -10.43 14.82 9.28
N VAL A 98 -9.68 13.74 9.35
CA VAL A 98 -8.61 13.51 10.32
C VAL A 98 -7.28 13.54 9.55
N THR A 99 -6.42 14.52 9.85
CA THR A 99 -5.20 14.77 9.10
C THR A 99 -4.30 13.52 9.02
N ALA A 100 -4.10 12.85 10.14
CA ALA A 100 -3.28 11.63 10.21
C ALA A 100 -3.91 10.41 9.51
N ASP A 101 -5.19 10.45 9.14
CA ASP A 101 -5.94 9.37 8.49
C ASP A 101 -6.44 9.77 7.08
N ALA A 102 -5.95 10.89 6.56
CA ALA A 102 -6.43 11.46 5.30
C ALA A 102 -5.62 11.04 4.06
N LEU A 103 -4.52 10.33 4.23
CA LEU A 103 -3.62 9.96 3.12
C LEU A 103 -4.39 9.22 2.00
N GLY A 104 -5.03 8.13 2.32
CA GLY A 104 -5.74 7.31 1.34
C GLY A 104 -6.83 8.08 0.59
N PRO A 105 -7.79 8.74 1.27
CA PRO A 105 -8.82 9.53 0.60
C PRO A 105 -8.28 10.64 -0.29
N ARG A 106 -7.21 11.33 0.13
CA ARG A 106 -6.57 12.38 -0.67
C ARG A 106 -5.84 11.81 -1.88
N THR A 107 -5.17 10.67 -1.73
CA THR A 107 -4.52 9.98 -2.85
C THR A 107 -5.55 9.54 -3.88
N ALA A 108 -6.64 8.88 -3.47
CA ALA A 108 -7.69 8.43 -4.38
C ALA A 108 -8.26 9.58 -5.23
N GLN A 109 -8.37 10.80 -4.67
CA GLN A 109 -8.86 11.97 -5.39
C GLN A 109 -7.86 12.52 -6.43
N LYS A 110 -6.58 12.21 -6.29
CA LYS A 110 -5.52 12.64 -7.22
C LYS A 110 -5.18 11.60 -8.29
N ILE A 111 -5.72 10.39 -8.17
CA ILE A 111 -5.50 9.34 -9.17
C ILE A 111 -6.13 9.76 -10.50
N LEU A 112 -5.38 9.64 -11.58
CA LEU A 112 -5.91 9.76 -12.93
C LEU A 112 -6.77 8.53 -13.24
N VAL A 113 -8.10 8.70 -13.15
CA VAL A 113 -9.06 7.66 -13.47
C VAL A 113 -9.12 7.51 -15.00
N THR A 114 -8.85 6.30 -15.47
CA THR A 114 -8.84 5.94 -16.91
C THR A 114 -9.88 4.86 -17.26
N MET A 115 -10.59 4.33 -16.25
CA MET A 115 -11.71 3.43 -16.41
C MET A 115 -12.99 4.27 -16.62
N GLY A 116 -13.60 4.19 -17.80
CA GLY A 116 -14.89 4.87 -18.08
C GLY A 116 -16.09 4.06 -17.58
N PRO A 117 -17.29 4.70 -17.44
CA PRO A 117 -18.51 4.05 -16.95
C PRO A 117 -18.97 2.83 -17.77
N GLN A 118 -18.49 2.70 -19.00
CA GLN A 118 -18.82 1.60 -19.90
C GLN A 118 -17.60 0.74 -20.28
N HIS A 119 -16.51 0.82 -19.54
CA HIS A 119 -15.21 0.21 -19.89
C HIS A 119 -14.68 0.61 -21.28
N THR A 120 -15.14 1.71 -21.87
CA THR A 120 -15.12 1.97 -23.31
C THR A 120 -14.07 2.94 -23.81
N LEU A 121 -13.16 3.43 -22.99
CA LEU A 121 -12.04 4.22 -23.49
C LEU A 121 -10.71 3.68 -22.95
N PRO A 122 -10.22 2.55 -23.48
CA PRO A 122 -8.82 2.25 -23.29
C PRO A 122 -8.03 3.32 -24.04
N VAL A 123 -7.49 4.28 -23.32
CA VAL A 123 -6.42 5.11 -23.88
C VAL A 123 -5.29 4.14 -24.21
N ARG A 124 -4.94 4.00 -25.48
CA ARG A 124 -3.91 3.03 -25.91
C ARG A 124 -2.63 3.22 -25.09
N GLY A 125 -2.17 2.13 -24.48
CA GLY A 125 -0.97 2.12 -23.66
C GLY A 125 -1.17 2.56 -22.22
N ILE A 126 -2.38 2.94 -21.79
CA ILE A 126 -2.68 3.28 -20.39
C ILE A 126 -3.61 2.21 -19.79
N ARG A 127 -3.22 1.69 -18.63
CA ARG A 127 -4.01 0.72 -17.86
C ARG A 127 -5.33 1.35 -17.40
N PRO A 128 -6.46 0.64 -17.48
CA PRO A 128 -7.70 1.10 -16.87
C PRO A 128 -7.56 1.17 -15.33
N VAL A 129 -7.85 2.33 -14.76
CA VAL A 129 -7.78 2.58 -13.32
C VAL A 129 -9.09 3.21 -12.86
N ALA A 130 -9.69 2.63 -11.82
CA ALA A 130 -10.76 3.24 -11.05
C ALA A 130 -10.24 3.60 -9.66
N ALA A 131 -10.75 4.67 -9.06
CA ALA A 131 -10.37 5.09 -7.71
C ALA A 131 -11.60 5.44 -6.88
N VAL A 132 -11.63 4.97 -5.63
CA VAL A 132 -12.73 5.22 -4.69
C VAL A 132 -12.14 5.53 -3.31
N ALA A 133 -12.68 6.53 -2.64
CA ALA A 133 -12.47 6.79 -1.22
C ALA A 133 -13.74 6.37 -0.47
N PRO A 134 -13.82 5.13 0.07
CA PRO A 134 -15.06 4.60 0.64
C PRO A 134 -15.48 5.29 1.95
N GLY A 135 -14.56 6.02 2.58
CA GLY A 135 -14.76 6.58 3.91
C GLY A 135 -14.60 5.53 5.02
N VAL A 136 -15.07 5.88 6.20
CA VAL A 136 -14.98 5.01 7.39
C VAL A 136 -16.32 4.32 7.68
N SER A 137 -16.27 3.13 8.25
CA SER A 137 -17.47 2.32 8.57
C SER A 137 -18.49 3.07 9.42
N ALA A 138 -18.03 3.93 10.34
CA ALA A 138 -18.90 4.77 11.16
C ALA A 138 -19.73 5.78 10.35
N ALA A 139 -19.28 6.17 9.17
CA ALA A 139 -20.00 7.11 8.30
C ALA A 139 -20.86 6.41 7.25
N THR A 140 -20.48 5.22 6.83
CA THR A 140 -21.14 4.48 5.74
C THR A 140 -22.10 3.40 6.23
N GLY A 141 -21.94 2.92 7.46
CA GLY A 141 -22.66 1.75 7.99
C GLY A 141 -22.20 0.42 7.41
N LEU A 142 -21.18 0.43 6.55
CA LEU A 142 -20.66 -0.77 5.86
C LEU A 142 -19.20 -1.00 6.28
N SER A 143 -18.83 -2.29 6.41
CA SER A 143 -17.42 -2.62 6.61
C SER A 143 -16.61 -2.40 5.33
N LEU A 144 -15.31 -2.16 5.48
CA LEU A 144 -14.39 -2.04 4.35
C LEU A 144 -14.41 -3.30 3.46
N GLN A 145 -14.52 -4.48 4.09
CA GLN A 145 -14.61 -5.76 3.37
C GLN A 145 -15.87 -5.86 2.50
N GLN A 146 -17.03 -5.41 3.01
CA GLN A 146 -18.27 -5.41 2.25
C GLN A 146 -18.19 -4.49 1.04
N LEU A 147 -17.65 -3.28 1.22
CA LEU A 147 -17.48 -2.31 0.13
C LEU A 147 -16.47 -2.81 -0.91
N ALA A 148 -15.29 -3.25 -0.47
CA ALA A 148 -14.27 -3.79 -1.37
C ALA A 148 -14.78 -5.01 -2.14
N GLY A 149 -15.45 -5.96 -1.46
CA GLY A 149 -16.01 -7.15 -2.09
C GLY A 149 -17.09 -6.84 -3.12
N ALA A 150 -17.95 -5.84 -2.87
CA ALA A 150 -18.96 -5.40 -3.83
C ALA A 150 -18.32 -4.80 -5.09
N LEU A 151 -17.32 -3.92 -4.90
CA LEU A 151 -16.59 -3.27 -6.00
C LEU A 151 -15.77 -4.28 -6.82
N VAL A 152 -15.11 -5.23 -6.17
CA VAL A 152 -14.35 -6.28 -6.85
C VAL A 152 -15.28 -7.17 -7.70
N ARG A 153 -16.45 -7.56 -7.19
CA ARG A 153 -17.42 -8.36 -7.96
C ARG A 153 -17.94 -7.61 -9.18
N GLU A 154 -18.20 -6.31 -9.03
CA GLU A 154 -18.75 -5.49 -10.13
C GLU A 154 -17.70 -5.16 -11.19
N LEU A 155 -16.53 -4.65 -10.74
CA LEU A 155 -15.50 -4.13 -11.65
C LEU A 155 -14.55 -5.20 -12.18
N ARG A 156 -14.45 -6.35 -11.50
CA ARG A 156 -13.53 -7.47 -11.82
C ARG A 156 -12.10 -6.99 -12.11
N PRO A 157 -11.48 -6.23 -11.19
CA PRO A 157 -10.14 -5.72 -11.42
C PRO A 157 -9.11 -6.86 -11.42
N ALA A 158 -8.01 -6.67 -12.13
CA ALA A 158 -6.86 -7.57 -12.08
C ALA A 158 -6.11 -7.45 -10.75
N ALA A 159 -6.20 -6.30 -10.09
CA ALA A 159 -5.69 -6.08 -8.74
C ALA A 159 -6.44 -4.96 -8.02
N LEU A 160 -6.45 -5.03 -6.69
CA LEU A 160 -6.86 -3.99 -5.78
C LEU A 160 -5.62 -3.36 -5.13
N LEU A 161 -5.48 -2.04 -5.20
CA LEU A 161 -4.47 -1.28 -4.48
C LEU A 161 -5.13 -0.50 -3.34
N CYS A 162 -4.84 -0.88 -2.11
CA CYS A 162 -5.26 -0.17 -0.92
C CYS A 162 -4.22 0.90 -0.55
N VAL A 163 -4.65 2.14 -0.38
CA VAL A 163 -3.80 3.23 0.12
C VAL A 163 -4.31 3.64 1.49
N ASP A 164 -3.44 3.56 2.50
CA ASP A 164 -3.81 3.85 3.91
C ASP A 164 -2.66 4.58 4.63
N SER A 165 -2.99 5.22 5.73
CA SER A 165 -2.00 5.72 6.70
C SER A 165 -1.45 4.55 7.50
N LEU A 166 -0.14 4.49 7.67
CA LEU A 166 0.54 3.42 8.39
C LEU A 166 0.95 3.84 9.80
N CYS A 167 1.19 2.85 10.63
CA CYS A 167 1.79 3.02 11.95
C CYS A 167 3.28 2.65 11.88
N SER A 168 4.14 3.52 12.39
CA SER A 168 5.57 3.27 12.60
C SER A 168 5.87 3.26 14.11
N ALA A 169 6.81 2.42 14.52
CA ALA A 169 7.35 2.44 15.88
C ALA A 169 8.44 3.52 16.07
N GLU A 170 8.91 4.12 14.99
CA GLU A 170 9.98 5.11 14.95
C GLU A 170 9.41 6.47 14.47
N PRO A 171 9.32 7.48 15.36
CA PRO A 171 8.75 8.79 15.01
C PRO A 171 9.48 9.50 13.86
N GLU A 172 10.76 9.26 13.69
CA GLU A 172 11.61 9.85 12.65
C GLU A 172 11.19 9.43 11.24
N ARG A 173 10.42 8.35 11.13
CA ARG A 173 9.93 7.80 9.86
C ARG A 173 8.60 8.40 9.40
N LEU A 174 7.93 9.16 10.28
CA LEU A 174 6.66 9.81 9.95
C LEU A 174 6.83 10.75 8.76
N GLY A 175 6.04 10.52 7.72
CA GLY A 175 6.10 11.28 6.48
C GLY A 175 7.42 11.16 5.70
N ARG A 176 8.29 10.18 6.03
CA ARG A 176 9.61 9.99 5.42
C ARG A 176 9.83 8.61 4.82
N THR A 177 8.86 7.73 4.96
CA THR A 177 8.91 6.38 4.39
C THR A 177 7.63 6.05 3.66
N LEU A 178 7.76 5.40 2.51
CA LEU A 178 6.64 4.86 1.75
C LEU A 178 6.80 3.35 1.68
N GLN A 179 5.80 2.59 2.13
CA GLN A 179 5.83 1.13 2.01
C GLN A 179 4.79 0.63 1.01
N PHE A 180 5.22 -0.30 0.17
CA PHE A 180 4.35 -1.15 -0.66
C PHE A 180 4.39 -2.59 -0.16
N SER A 181 3.29 -3.34 -0.37
CA SER A 181 3.27 -4.79 -0.19
C SER A 181 2.30 -5.47 -1.15
N ASP A 182 2.55 -6.74 -1.45
CA ASP A 182 1.64 -7.62 -2.22
C ASP A 182 0.82 -8.56 -1.33
N THR A 183 0.82 -8.32 -0.03
CA THR A 183 0.10 -9.13 0.95
C THR A 183 -1.30 -8.63 1.26
N GLY A 184 -1.63 -7.42 0.79
CA GLY A 184 -2.84 -6.73 1.16
C GLY A 184 -2.71 -5.84 2.39
N LEU A 185 -3.83 -5.37 2.89
CA LEU A 185 -3.91 -4.50 4.06
C LEU A 185 -4.03 -5.35 5.33
N HIS A 186 -3.02 -5.27 6.18
CA HIS A 186 -2.96 -5.95 7.48
C HIS A 186 -2.46 -4.97 8.55
N PRO A 187 -3.33 -4.08 9.06
CA PRO A 187 -2.94 -3.15 10.11
C PRO A 187 -2.38 -3.88 11.33
N ALA A 188 -1.34 -3.32 11.94
CA ALA A 188 -0.73 -3.89 13.14
C ALA A 188 -1.68 -3.85 14.36
N GLN A 189 -2.70 -3.03 14.32
CA GLN A 189 -3.76 -3.00 15.33
C GLN A 189 -4.61 -4.28 15.25
N PRO A 190 -5.14 -4.78 16.38
CA PRO A 190 -5.86 -6.04 16.45
C PRO A 190 -7.26 -6.03 15.78
N ASP A 191 -7.63 -4.97 15.08
CA ASP A 191 -8.91 -4.87 14.36
C ASP A 191 -8.84 -5.60 13.01
N HIS A 192 -9.23 -6.87 13.01
CA HIS A 192 -9.30 -7.70 11.81
C HIS A 192 -10.39 -7.28 10.82
N SER A 193 -11.29 -6.35 11.18
CA SER A 193 -12.35 -5.86 10.28
C SER A 193 -11.78 -5.03 9.12
N ARG A 194 -10.56 -4.54 9.25
CA ARG A 194 -9.84 -3.77 8.23
C ARG A 194 -8.91 -4.61 7.36
N HIS A 195 -8.79 -5.91 7.62
CA HIS A 195 -7.95 -6.79 6.81
C HIS A 195 -8.55 -7.01 5.42
N LEU A 196 -7.77 -6.71 4.39
CA LEU A 196 -8.10 -7.01 2.99
C LEU A 196 -6.94 -7.76 2.35
N ASP A 197 -7.20 -8.95 1.87
CA ASP A 197 -6.22 -9.82 1.23
C ASP A 197 -6.83 -10.60 0.05
N ALA A 198 -5.97 -11.24 -0.72
CA ALA A 198 -6.38 -12.02 -1.88
C ALA A 198 -7.27 -13.23 -1.50
N ALA A 199 -7.07 -13.82 -0.33
CA ALA A 199 -7.89 -14.96 0.11
C ALA A 199 -9.35 -14.56 0.36
N ARG A 200 -9.58 -13.33 0.83
CA ARG A 200 -10.93 -12.80 1.08
C ARG A 200 -11.61 -12.27 -0.18
N LEU A 201 -10.86 -11.65 -1.08
CA LEU A 201 -11.43 -10.92 -2.22
C LEU A 201 -11.35 -11.65 -3.55
N GLY A 202 -10.54 -12.73 -3.64
CA GLY A 202 -10.36 -13.52 -4.86
C GLY A 202 -9.55 -12.82 -5.96
N VAL A 203 -8.93 -11.68 -5.66
CA VAL A 203 -8.04 -10.93 -6.55
C VAL A 203 -6.78 -10.53 -5.78
N PRO A 204 -5.64 -10.33 -6.46
CA PRO A 204 -4.45 -9.77 -5.83
C PRO A 204 -4.76 -8.46 -5.11
N VAL A 205 -4.31 -8.33 -3.87
CA VAL A 205 -4.47 -7.12 -3.07
C VAL A 205 -3.10 -6.60 -2.68
N LEU A 206 -2.83 -5.38 -3.09
CA LEU A 206 -1.63 -4.64 -2.73
C LEU A 206 -1.98 -3.59 -1.68
N ALA A 207 -1.02 -3.22 -0.87
CA ALA A 207 -1.12 -2.06 0.00
C ALA A 207 0.01 -1.07 -0.28
N ALA A 208 -0.30 0.21 -0.14
CA ALA A 208 0.63 1.32 -0.19
C ALA A 208 0.32 2.27 0.97
N GLY A 209 1.33 2.81 1.63
CA GLY A 209 1.08 3.77 2.69
C GLY A 209 2.33 4.42 3.23
N ILE A 210 2.10 5.51 3.97
CA ILE A 210 3.10 6.33 4.62
C ILE A 210 2.74 6.41 6.10
N PRO A 211 3.69 6.26 7.03
CA PRO A 211 3.46 6.54 8.45
C PRO A 211 3.11 8.00 8.67
N THR A 212 1.98 8.25 9.37
CA THR A 212 1.43 9.58 9.61
C THR A 212 1.08 9.81 11.07
#